data_395f4523f835a2ecd950aa4a8ba81739
#
_entry.id   395f4523f835a2ecd950aa4a8ba81739
#
_cell.length_a   1.000
_cell.length_b   1.000
_cell.length_c   1.000
_cell.angle_alpha   90.00
_cell.angle_beta   90.00
_cell.angle_gamma   90.00
#
_symmetry.space_group_name_H-M   'P 1'
#
loop_
_entity.id
_entity.type
_entity.pdbx_description
1 polymer ?
#
loop_
_entity_poly.entity_id
_entity_poly.type
_entity_poly.pdbx_seq_one_letter_code
_entity_poly.pdbx_strand_id
1 'polypeptide(L)'
;MRENIPLLIAKKVLIFLVSVWLLSLAVFCMARLAPGDPLSAYYGERAEKMSVAEKAEARTKLGLDEPLLEQYGVWLKNALHGDFGISYKYKQPVMEVIVQRAGNTLLLGGVGFVLTFLGALGLGLLCAWYEDRWVDKMLCRLGTVMSCIPEFWLSMILILIFCVALRWLPSSGAYAIGHADDVGDRIVHLILPMAVVLAGHLWYYAYMVRSRLLEEVRSDYVLMGRATGLSRRRLLLRHCLPNSLPAYFSLMAISVPHVLGGTYIVETVFSYPGLGALSFESARYADYNLLMVLCILTGALVILCSMIAQGINQRIDPRQRASQGEVTAL
;
A
#
# COMPACT_ATOMS: atom_id res chain seq x y z
N MET A 1 -9.11 23.71 27.20
CA MET A 1 -10.07 22.58 27.40
C MET A 1 -9.33 21.30 27.18
N ARG A 2 -9.20 20.41 28.18
CA ARG A 2 -8.68 19.06 28.00
C ARG A 2 -9.73 18.28 27.20
N GLU A 3 -9.51 18.09 25.91
CA GLU A 3 -10.35 17.19 25.13
C GLU A 3 -10.31 15.82 25.80
N ASN A 4 -11.49 15.24 26.04
CA ASN A 4 -11.60 13.90 26.60
C ASN A 4 -10.99 12.92 25.60
N ILE A 5 -9.74 12.54 25.78
CA ILE A 5 -8.98 11.61 24.93
C ILE A 5 -9.80 10.35 24.59
N PRO A 6 -10.53 9.71 25.55
CA PRO A 6 -11.36 8.55 25.25
C PRO A 6 -12.51 8.85 24.26
N LEU A 7 -13.12 10.03 24.36
CA LEU A 7 -14.19 10.44 23.43
C LEU A 7 -13.65 10.63 22.00
N LEU A 8 -12.46 11.19 21.88
CA LEU A 8 -11.79 11.43 20.59
C LEU A 8 -11.38 10.11 19.92
N ILE A 9 -10.90 9.14 20.70
CA ILE A 9 -10.60 7.78 20.23
C ILE A 9 -11.90 7.09 19.81
N ALA A 10 -12.95 7.15 20.62
CA ALA A 10 -14.24 6.54 20.30
C ALA A 10 -14.84 7.11 18.98
N LYS A 11 -14.76 8.44 18.78
CA LYS A 11 -15.18 9.07 17.53
C LYS A 11 -14.36 8.58 16.32
N LYS A 12 -13.05 8.44 16.45
CA LYS A 12 -12.18 7.92 15.37
C LYS A 12 -12.49 6.46 15.06
N VAL A 13 -12.66 5.62 16.08
CA VAL A 13 -13.06 4.22 15.91
C VAL A 13 -14.42 4.12 15.21
N LEU A 14 -15.40 4.92 15.62
CA LEU A 14 -16.70 4.94 14.96
C LEU A 14 -16.60 5.35 13.49
N ILE A 15 -15.83 6.39 13.17
CA ILE A 15 -15.58 6.81 11.78
C ILE A 15 -14.95 5.66 10.99
N PHE A 16 -13.95 4.98 11.54
CA PHE A 16 -13.32 3.84 10.90
C PHE A 16 -14.33 2.73 10.59
N LEU A 17 -15.11 2.31 11.59
CA LEU A 17 -16.10 1.24 11.44
C LEU A 17 -17.17 1.60 10.39
N VAL A 18 -17.69 2.84 10.43
CA VAL A 18 -18.66 3.32 9.43
C VAL A 18 -18.04 3.35 8.03
N SER A 19 -16.80 3.82 7.91
CA SER A 19 -16.11 3.86 6.61
C SER A 19 -15.87 2.47 6.03
N VAL A 20 -15.44 1.51 6.86
CA VAL A 20 -15.24 0.11 6.44
C VAL A 20 -16.59 -0.56 6.10
N TRP A 21 -17.63 -0.27 6.85
CA TRP A 21 -18.98 -0.76 6.56
C TRP A 21 -19.50 -0.24 5.21
N LEU A 22 -19.39 1.07 4.95
CA LEU A 22 -19.78 1.67 3.67
C LEU A 22 -18.94 1.10 2.50
N LEU A 23 -17.63 0.93 2.72
CA LEU A 23 -16.74 0.30 1.75
C LEU A 23 -17.18 -1.13 1.44
N SER A 24 -17.48 -1.93 2.48
CA SER A 24 -17.89 -3.33 2.28
C SER A 24 -19.22 -3.43 1.54
N LEU A 25 -20.17 -2.54 1.83
CA LEU A 25 -21.42 -2.46 1.09
C LEU A 25 -21.21 -2.10 -0.39
N ALA A 26 -20.39 -1.08 -0.64
CA ALA A 26 -20.08 -0.66 -2.02
C ALA A 26 -19.39 -1.76 -2.83
N VAL A 27 -18.38 -2.41 -2.24
CA VAL A 27 -17.63 -3.51 -2.89
C VAL A 27 -18.54 -4.72 -3.11
N PHE A 28 -19.40 -5.06 -2.14
CA PHE A 28 -20.38 -6.13 -2.29
C PHE A 28 -21.35 -5.86 -3.45
N CYS A 29 -21.93 -4.65 -3.50
CA CYS A 29 -22.82 -4.27 -4.59
C CYS A 29 -22.11 -4.32 -5.95
N MET A 30 -20.88 -3.81 -6.05
CA MET A 30 -20.08 -3.88 -7.27
C MET A 30 -19.82 -5.33 -7.70
N ALA A 31 -19.47 -6.21 -6.78
CA ALA A 31 -19.24 -7.64 -7.06
C ALA A 31 -20.49 -8.35 -7.53
N ARG A 32 -21.68 -7.97 -7.03
CA ARG A 32 -22.96 -8.55 -7.44
C ARG A 32 -23.50 -7.98 -8.75
N LEU A 33 -23.15 -6.73 -9.07
CA LEU A 33 -23.52 -6.05 -10.33
C LEU A 33 -22.48 -6.29 -11.44
N ALA A 34 -21.36 -6.94 -11.13
CA ALA A 34 -20.34 -7.27 -12.12
C ALA A 34 -20.92 -8.17 -13.23
N PRO A 35 -20.49 -7.98 -14.49
CA PRO A 35 -20.97 -8.79 -15.59
C PRO A 35 -20.62 -10.26 -15.41
N GLY A 36 -21.58 -11.15 -15.57
CA GLY A 36 -21.44 -12.60 -15.42
C GLY A 36 -22.53 -13.22 -14.57
N ASP A 37 -22.59 -14.55 -14.53
CA ASP A 37 -23.52 -15.26 -13.66
C ASP A 37 -22.94 -15.31 -12.24
N PRO A 38 -23.63 -14.80 -11.20
CA PRO A 38 -23.19 -14.90 -9.81
C PRO A 38 -22.86 -16.32 -9.35
N LEU A 39 -23.47 -17.35 -9.99
CA LEU A 39 -23.14 -18.75 -9.74
C LEU A 39 -21.69 -19.09 -10.10
N SER A 40 -21.07 -18.37 -11.05
CA SER A 40 -19.68 -18.59 -11.41
C SER A 40 -18.70 -18.28 -10.26
N ALA A 41 -19.08 -17.39 -9.34
CA ALA A 41 -18.32 -17.12 -8.14
C ALA A 41 -18.27 -18.31 -7.15
N TYR A 42 -19.24 -19.22 -7.25
CA TYR A 42 -19.36 -20.40 -6.37
C TYR A 42 -18.96 -21.69 -7.07
N TYR A 43 -19.38 -21.87 -8.31
CA TYR A 43 -19.23 -23.12 -9.07
C TYR A 43 -18.21 -23.04 -10.20
N GLY A 44 -17.75 -21.84 -10.57
CA GLY A 44 -16.80 -21.61 -11.65
C GLY A 44 -17.30 -22.06 -13.00
N GLU A 45 -16.42 -22.64 -13.81
CA GLU A 45 -16.77 -23.22 -15.12
C GLU A 45 -17.85 -24.30 -15.05
N ARG A 46 -18.04 -24.92 -13.86
CA ARG A 46 -19.13 -25.89 -13.66
C ARG A 46 -20.49 -25.21 -13.74
N ALA A 47 -20.59 -23.91 -13.38
CA ALA A 47 -21.84 -23.15 -13.51
C ALA A 47 -22.33 -23.09 -14.97
N GLU A 48 -21.42 -23.02 -15.94
CA GLU A 48 -21.80 -23.01 -17.37
C GLU A 48 -22.37 -24.35 -17.84
N LYS A 49 -21.94 -25.45 -17.23
CA LYS A 49 -22.33 -26.82 -17.55
C LYS A 49 -23.59 -27.30 -16.81
N MET A 50 -24.10 -26.50 -15.84
CA MET A 50 -25.30 -26.81 -15.09
C MET A 50 -26.56 -26.65 -15.97
N SER A 51 -27.52 -27.53 -15.82
CA SER A 51 -28.85 -27.41 -16.40
C SER A 51 -29.62 -26.21 -15.81
N VAL A 52 -30.65 -25.76 -16.49
CA VAL A 52 -31.50 -24.64 -16.02
C VAL A 52 -32.09 -24.94 -14.63
N ALA A 53 -32.50 -26.19 -14.41
CA ALA A 53 -33.07 -26.62 -13.12
C ALA A 53 -32.00 -26.58 -11.99
N GLU A 54 -30.81 -27.10 -12.24
CA GLU A 54 -29.69 -27.06 -11.30
C GLU A 54 -29.27 -25.64 -10.97
N LYS A 55 -29.24 -24.74 -11.97
CA LYS A 55 -28.95 -23.31 -11.74
C LYS A 55 -29.99 -22.65 -10.86
N ALA A 56 -31.27 -22.92 -11.10
CA ALA A 56 -32.37 -22.37 -10.28
C ALA A 56 -32.26 -22.86 -8.83
N GLU A 57 -32.06 -24.17 -8.62
CA GLU A 57 -31.89 -24.73 -7.28
C GLU A 57 -30.64 -24.14 -6.56
N ALA A 58 -29.54 -24.00 -7.26
CA ALA A 58 -28.32 -23.42 -6.71
C ALA A 58 -28.49 -21.95 -6.36
N ARG A 59 -29.21 -21.16 -7.18
CA ARG A 59 -29.54 -19.76 -6.89
C ARG A 59 -30.35 -19.62 -5.62
N THR A 60 -31.40 -20.42 -5.49
CA THR A 60 -32.26 -20.41 -4.30
C THR A 60 -31.48 -20.84 -3.05
N LYS A 61 -30.64 -21.90 -3.13
CA LYS A 61 -29.79 -22.34 -2.02
C LYS A 61 -28.80 -21.28 -1.56
N LEU A 62 -28.27 -20.49 -2.49
CA LEU A 62 -27.29 -19.42 -2.21
C LEU A 62 -27.96 -18.06 -1.92
N GLY A 63 -29.30 -17.99 -1.92
CA GLY A 63 -30.06 -16.77 -1.70
C GLY A 63 -29.82 -15.69 -2.74
N LEU A 64 -29.42 -16.06 -3.97
CA LEU A 64 -29.09 -15.12 -5.03
C LEU A 64 -30.32 -14.46 -5.66
N ASP A 65 -31.48 -15.01 -5.41
CA ASP A 65 -32.78 -14.47 -5.85
C ASP A 65 -33.36 -13.45 -4.87
N GLU A 66 -32.76 -13.32 -3.67
CA GLU A 66 -33.16 -12.35 -2.65
C GLU A 66 -32.69 -10.92 -3.01
N PRO A 67 -33.33 -9.87 -2.46
CA PRO A 67 -32.90 -8.49 -2.62
C PRO A 67 -31.42 -8.30 -2.20
N LEU A 68 -30.70 -7.45 -2.91
CA LEU A 68 -29.25 -7.22 -2.66
C LEU A 68 -28.90 -6.89 -1.22
N LEU A 69 -29.77 -6.14 -0.51
CA LEU A 69 -29.55 -5.79 0.89
C LEU A 69 -29.69 -6.99 1.83
N GLU A 70 -30.57 -7.93 1.52
CA GLU A 70 -30.72 -9.18 2.29
C GLU A 70 -29.51 -10.09 2.06
N GLN A 71 -29.07 -10.24 0.80
CA GLN A 71 -27.83 -10.95 0.48
C GLN A 71 -26.61 -10.35 1.22
N TYR A 72 -26.51 -9.00 1.25
CA TYR A 72 -25.46 -8.32 2.00
C TYR A 72 -25.56 -8.58 3.51
N GLY A 73 -26.77 -8.55 4.08
CA GLY A 73 -26.98 -8.83 5.49
C GLY A 73 -26.53 -10.23 5.90
N VAL A 74 -26.85 -11.25 5.08
CA VAL A 74 -26.39 -12.63 5.28
C VAL A 74 -24.87 -12.72 5.16
N TRP A 75 -24.30 -12.13 4.12
CA TRP A 75 -22.85 -12.11 3.92
C TRP A 75 -22.13 -11.41 5.09
N LEU A 76 -22.61 -10.24 5.52
CA LEU A 76 -22.02 -9.49 6.63
C LEU A 76 -22.08 -10.28 7.95
N LYS A 77 -23.20 -10.95 8.22
CA LYS A 77 -23.34 -11.82 9.39
C LYS A 77 -22.29 -12.94 9.36
N ASN A 78 -22.10 -13.62 8.24
CA ASN A 78 -21.10 -14.68 8.10
C ASN A 78 -19.68 -14.12 8.21
N ALA A 79 -19.41 -12.98 7.59
CA ALA A 79 -18.10 -12.29 7.65
C ALA A 79 -17.74 -11.90 9.10
N LEU A 80 -18.69 -11.44 9.92
CA LEU A 80 -18.47 -11.15 11.33
C LEU A 80 -18.12 -12.39 12.18
N HIS A 81 -18.46 -13.60 11.71
CA HIS A 81 -18.03 -14.87 12.29
C HIS A 81 -16.77 -15.45 11.67
N GLY A 82 -16.12 -14.70 10.75
CA GLY A 82 -14.88 -15.10 10.08
C GLY A 82 -15.09 -15.94 8.81
N ASP A 83 -16.34 -16.19 8.42
CA ASP A 83 -16.66 -16.88 7.17
C ASP A 83 -16.87 -15.87 6.03
N PHE A 84 -15.84 -15.74 5.19
CA PHE A 84 -15.84 -14.90 3.99
C PHE A 84 -16.17 -15.69 2.71
N GLY A 85 -16.56 -16.94 2.85
CA GLY A 85 -16.83 -17.86 1.75
C GLY A 85 -15.58 -18.56 1.22
N ILE A 86 -15.77 -19.28 0.12
CA ILE A 86 -14.73 -20.11 -0.51
C ILE A 86 -14.26 -19.41 -1.79
N SER A 87 -12.95 -19.36 -1.98
CA SER A 87 -12.35 -18.95 -3.25
C SER A 87 -12.68 -19.97 -4.33
N TYR A 88 -13.24 -19.49 -5.41
CA TYR A 88 -13.56 -20.33 -6.55
C TYR A 88 -12.32 -20.94 -7.21
N LYS A 89 -11.26 -20.14 -7.38
CA LYS A 89 -10.02 -20.58 -8.03
C LYS A 89 -9.22 -21.58 -7.18
N TYR A 90 -9.06 -21.27 -5.88
CA TYR A 90 -8.21 -22.05 -4.98
C TYR A 90 -8.94 -23.20 -4.27
N LYS A 91 -10.28 -23.21 -4.29
CA LYS A 91 -11.12 -24.22 -3.59
C LYS A 91 -10.86 -24.30 -2.09
N GLN A 92 -10.44 -23.19 -1.50
CA GLN A 92 -10.10 -23.04 -0.08
C GLN A 92 -10.87 -21.86 0.52
N PRO A 93 -11.02 -21.78 1.85
CA PRO A 93 -11.55 -20.59 2.51
C PRO A 93 -10.78 -19.33 2.11
N VAL A 94 -11.49 -18.26 1.79
CA VAL A 94 -10.90 -17.00 1.32
C VAL A 94 -9.82 -16.50 2.27
N MET A 95 -10.08 -16.55 3.58
CA MET A 95 -9.14 -16.03 4.57
C MET A 95 -7.85 -16.84 4.66
N GLU A 96 -7.92 -18.14 4.44
CA GLU A 96 -6.74 -19.01 4.40
C GLU A 96 -5.81 -18.65 3.23
N VAL A 97 -6.39 -18.46 2.04
CA VAL A 97 -5.64 -18.05 0.85
C VAL A 97 -4.96 -16.69 1.07
N ILE A 98 -5.67 -15.75 1.70
CA ILE A 98 -5.13 -14.42 2.01
C ILE A 98 -3.96 -14.52 2.99
N VAL A 99 -4.12 -15.24 4.09
CA VAL A 99 -3.08 -15.38 5.13
C VAL A 99 -1.81 -16.00 4.58
N GLN A 100 -1.93 -17.03 3.72
CA GLN A 100 -0.79 -17.67 3.06
C GLN A 100 0.05 -16.69 2.21
N ARG A 101 -0.57 -15.65 1.64
CA ARG A 101 0.08 -14.67 0.75
C ARG A 101 0.47 -13.36 1.46
N ALA A 102 -0.19 -13.02 2.55
CA ALA A 102 0.00 -11.76 3.26
C ALA A 102 1.44 -11.52 3.72
N GLY A 103 2.12 -12.56 4.21
CA GLY A 103 3.50 -12.48 4.65
C GLY A 103 4.47 -12.00 3.57
N ASN A 104 4.27 -12.42 2.33
CA ASN A 104 5.12 -12.02 1.21
C ASN A 104 4.92 -10.53 0.83
N THR A 105 3.68 -10.05 0.76
CA THR A 105 3.42 -8.62 0.53
C THR A 105 3.95 -7.76 1.67
N LEU A 106 3.79 -8.19 2.92
CA LEU A 106 4.32 -7.46 4.07
C LEU A 106 5.86 -7.43 4.04
N LEU A 107 6.50 -8.49 3.59
CA LEU A 107 7.96 -8.52 3.44
C LEU A 107 8.41 -7.58 2.32
N LEU A 108 7.86 -7.71 1.12
CA LEU A 108 8.23 -6.86 -0.02
C LEU A 108 7.85 -5.39 0.23
N GLY A 109 6.61 -5.12 0.58
CA GLY A 109 6.10 -3.77 0.80
C GLY A 109 6.64 -3.12 2.07
N GLY A 110 6.73 -3.87 3.18
CA GLY A 110 7.23 -3.35 4.46
C GLY A 110 8.73 -3.03 4.43
N VAL A 111 9.55 -3.96 3.92
CA VAL A 111 10.99 -3.70 3.74
C VAL A 111 11.21 -2.62 2.69
N GLY A 112 10.47 -2.67 1.58
CA GLY A 112 10.50 -1.64 0.54
C GLY A 112 10.15 -0.26 1.08
N PHE A 113 9.13 -0.16 1.93
CA PHE A 113 8.74 1.07 2.61
C PHE A 113 9.89 1.62 3.47
N VAL A 114 10.46 0.79 4.34
CA VAL A 114 11.57 1.21 5.22
C VAL A 114 12.77 1.67 4.40
N LEU A 115 13.19 0.91 3.40
CA LEU A 115 14.34 1.24 2.56
C LEU A 115 14.08 2.50 1.70
N THR A 116 12.87 2.65 1.17
CA THR A 116 12.47 3.85 0.41
C THR A 116 12.60 5.11 1.27
N PHE A 117 12.06 5.08 2.49
CA PHE A 117 12.09 6.28 3.34
C PHE A 117 13.47 6.53 3.94
N LEU A 118 14.21 5.52 4.37
CA LEU A 118 15.60 5.71 4.79
C LEU A 118 16.47 6.26 3.66
N GLY A 119 16.33 5.70 2.46
CA GLY A 119 17.03 6.19 1.28
C GLY A 119 16.61 7.61 0.89
N ALA A 120 15.31 7.92 0.92
CA ALA A 120 14.78 9.25 0.64
C ALA A 120 15.30 10.30 1.61
N LEU A 121 15.37 9.98 2.91
CA LEU A 121 15.95 10.87 3.90
C LEU A 121 17.44 11.11 3.63
N GLY A 122 18.20 10.04 3.33
CA GLY A 122 19.63 10.13 3.01
C GLY A 122 19.90 10.94 1.75
N LEU A 123 19.19 10.64 0.66
CA LEU A 123 19.33 11.37 -0.61
C LEU A 123 18.87 12.83 -0.51
N GLY A 124 17.72 13.08 0.14
CA GLY A 124 17.23 14.43 0.37
C GLY A 124 18.19 15.28 1.19
N LEU A 125 18.79 14.71 2.25
CA LEU A 125 19.80 15.35 3.05
C LEU A 125 21.09 15.61 2.26
N LEU A 126 21.51 14.65 1.42
CA LEU A 126 22.68 14.80 0.55
C LEU A 126 22.46 15.93 -0.47
N CYS A 127 21.28 15.98 -1.09
CA CYS A 127 20.93 17.05 -2.02
C CYS A 127 20.90 18.42 -1.34
N ALA A 128 20.30 18.53 -0.14
CA ALA A 128 20.29 19.76 0.63
C ALA A 128 21.71 20.18 1.09
N TRP A 129 22.58 19.20 1.39
CA TRP A 129 23.97 19.47 1.72
C TRP A 129 24.74 20.06 0.54
N TYR A 130 24.52 19.54 -0.67
CA TYR A 130 25.19 19.97 -1.90
C TYR A 130 24.30 20.86 -2.78
N GLU A 131 23.38 21.62 -2.16
CA GLU A 131 22.43 22.51 -2.86
C GLU A 131 23.13 23.26 -4.01
N ASP A 132 22.52 23.18 -5.20
CA ASP A 132 22.95 23.78 -6.48
C ASP A 132 24.31 23.30 -7.02
N ARG A 133 24.98 22.37 -6.35
CA ARG A 133 26.23 21.75 -6.85
C ARG A 133 25.91 20.62 -7.82
N TRP A 134 26.96 20.11 -8.48
CA TRP A 134 26.83 19.06 -9.48
C TRP A 134 26.16 17.77 -8.92
N VAL A 135 26.42 17.41 -7.67
CA VAL A 135 25.82 16.24 -6.98
C VAL A 135 24.32 16.38 -6.89
N ASP A 136 23.84 17.52 -6.40
CA ASP A 136 22.40 17.81 -6.30
C ASP A 136 21.73 17.76 -7.67
N LYS A 137 22.32 18.44 -8.66
CA LYS A 137 21.80 18.48 -10.04
C LYS A 137 21.79 17.09 -10.69
N MET A 138 22.82 16.30 -10.47
CA MET A 138 22.92 14.93 -10.99
C MET A 138 21.85 14.04 -10.37
N LEU A 139 21.70 14.05 -9.04
CA LEU A 139 20.72 13.25 -8.35
C LEU A 139 19.28 13.65 -8.72
N CYS A 140 18.99 14.95 -8.83
CA CYS A 140 17.68 15.41 -9.29
C CYS A 140 17.38 14.97 -10.73
N ARG A 141 18.34 15.07 -11.66
CA ARG A 141 18.17 14.59 -13.05
C ARG A 141 17.97 13.08 -13.11
N LEU A 142 18.80 12.32 -12.37
CA LEU A 142 18.65 10.87 -12.28
C LEU A 142 17.28 10.49 -11.73
N GLY A 143 16.84 11.16 -10.67
CA GLY A 143 15.51 10.94 -10.08
C GLY A 143 14.37 11.23 -11.06
N THR A 144 14.47 12.32 -11.82
CA THR A 144 13.49 12.65 -12.85
C THR A 144 13.43 11.56 -13.93
N VAL A 145 14.58 11.09 -14.42
CA VAL A 145 14.63 10.01 -15.43
C VAL A 145 14.03 8.73 -14.87
N MET A 146 14.42 8.33 -13.66
CA MET A 146 13.91 7.11 -13.02
C MET A 146 12.39 7.17 -12.76
N SER A 147 11.87 8.32 -12.38
CA SER A 147 10.42 8.50 -12.17
C SER A 147 9.58 8.44 -13.46
N CYS A 148 10.22 8.60 -14.63
CA CYS A 148 9.54 8.46 -15.92
C CYS A 148 9.50 7.01 -16.43
N ILE A 149 10.23 6.09 -15.80
CA ILE A 149 10.31 4.69 -16.23
C ILE A 149 9.15 3.91 -15.59
N PRO A 150 8.24 3.29 -16.38
CA PRO A 150 7.19 2.46 -15.82
C PRO A 150 7.76 1.24 -15.09
N GLU A 151 7.21 0.91 -13.92
CA GLU A 151 7.70 -0.20 -13.08
C GLU A 151 7.67 -1.55 -13.80
N PHE A 152 6.62 -1.84 -14.56
CA PHE A 152 6.53 -3.09 -15.33
C PHE A 152 7.65 -3.20 -16.37
N TRP A 153 7.96 -2.11 -17.05
CA TRP A 153 9.02 -2.06 -18.06
C TRP A 153 10.40 -2.23 -17.43
N LEU A 154 10.67 -1.54 -16.31
CA LEU A 154 11.90 -1.70 -15.55
C LEU A 154 12.06 -3.15 -15.07
N SER A 155 10.97 -3.76 -14.55
CA SER A 155 10.96 -5.17 -14.14
C SER A 155 11.40 -6.10 -15.27
N MET A 156 10.83 -5.92 -16.46
CA MET A 156 11.17 -6.75 -17.63
C MET A 156 12.64 -6.60 -18.05
N ILE A 157 13.16 -5.37 -18.03
CA ILE A 157 14.58 -5.12 -18.35
C ILE A 157 15.49 -5.78 -17.32
N LEU A 158 15.19 -5.64 -16.04
CA LEU A 158 16.00 -6.26 -15.00
C LEU A 158 15.96 -7.79 -15.10
N ILE A 159 14.81 -8.40 -15.38
CA ILE A 159 14.72 -9.84 -15.65
C ILE A 159 15.60 -10.22 -16.85
N LEU A 160 15.51 -9.49 -17.97
CA LEU A 160 16.26 -9.78 -19.16
C LEU A 160 17.79 -9.72 -18.90
N ILE A 161 18.24 -8.70 -18.18
CA ILE A 161 19.65 -8.53 -17.88
C ILE A 161 20.13 -9.55 -16.84
N PHE A 162 19.53 -9.58 -15.65
CA PHE A 162 20.05 -10.31 -14.50
C PHE A 162 19.67 -11.80 -14.47
N CYS A 163 18.51 -12.14 -15.04
CA CYS A 163 18.05 -13.53 -15.01
C CYS A 163 18.37 -14.27 -16.31
N VAL A 164 18.22 -13.63 -17.47
CA VAL A 164 18.41 -14.29 -18.76
C VAL A 164 19.84 -14.17 -19.27
N ALA A 165 20.38 -12.95 -19.36
CA ALA A 165 21.70 -12.71 -19.92
C ALA A 165 22.81 -13.08 -18.94
N LEU A 166 22.76 -12.58 -17.71
CA LEU A 166 23.80 -12.81 -16.70
C LEU A 166 23.58 -14.09 -15.89
N ARG A 167 22.33 -14.54 -15.75
CA ARG A 167 21.93 -15.71 -14.93
C ARG A 167 22.37 -15.61 -13.46
N TRP A 168 22.35 -14.42 -12.90
CA TRP A 168 22.79 -14.18 -11.52
C TRP A 168 21.64 -14.33 -10.52
N LEU A 169 20.42 -13.98 -10.94
CA LEU A 169 19.26 -13.90 -10.05
C LEU A 169 18.07 -14.67 -10.62
N PRO A 170 17.17 -15.17 -9.77
CA PRO A 170 15.94 -15.81 -10.20
C PRO A 170 14.98 -14.81 -10.85
N SER A 171 14.19 -15.29 -11.82
CA SER A 171 13.24 -14.46 -12.56
C SER A 171 11.88 -14.35 -11.91
N SER A 172 11.51 -15.26 -11.00
CA SER A 172 10.14 -15.35 -10.47
C SER A 172 10.07 -16.12 -9.14
N GLY A 173 8.98 -15.89 -8.41
CA GLY A 173 8.69 -16.55 -7.15
C GLY A 173 9.27 -15.82 -5.94
N ALA A 174 8.94 -16.30 -4.74
CA ALA A 174 9.47 -15.80 -3.47
C ALA A 174 10.61 -16.69 -2.93
N TYR A 175 10.78 -17.86 -3.48
CA TYR A 175 11.82 -18.86 -3.15
C TYR A 175 11.81 -19.97 -4.19
N ALA A 176 12.90 -20.77 -4.28
CA ALA A 176 12.99 -21.94 -5.13
C ALA A 176 12.15 -23.10 -4.55
N ILE A 177 11.71 -24.02 -5.41
CA ILE A 177 10.90 -25.17 -5.00
C ILE A 177 11.68 -25.99 -3.96
N GLY A 178 11.05 -26.21 -2.81
CA GLY A 178 11.66 -26.93 -1.69
C GLY A 178 12.52 -26.09 -0.73
N HIS A 179 12.72 -24.78 -1.01
CA HIS A 179 13.53 -23.86 -0.20
C HIS A 179 12.68 -22.79 0.53
N ALA A 180 11.43 -23.11 0.85
CA ALA A 180 10.51 -22.16 1.48
C ALA A 180 11.02 -21.61 2.83
N ASP A 181 11.81 -22.36 3.56
CA ASP A 181 12.36 -21.97 4.86
C ASP A 181 13.80 -21.42 4.78
N ASP A 182 14.39 -21.39 3.59
CA ASP A 182 15.73 -20.84 3.38
C ASP A 182 15.66 -19.32 3.23
N VAL A 183 16.15 -18.63 4.26
CA VAL A 183 16.19 -17.16 4.30
C VAL A 183 17.11 -16.61 3.21
N GLY A 184 18.21 -17.30 2.90
CA GLY A 184 19.16 -16.86 1.85
C GLY A 184 18.50 -16.85 0.48
N ASP A 185 17.79 -17.94 0.15
CA ASP A 185 17.07 -18.07 -1.11
C ASP A 185 15.94 -17.00 -1.22
N ARG A 186 15.20 -16.77 -0.15
CA ARG A 186 14.18 -15.70 -0.09
C ARG A 186 14.77 -14.31 -0.33
N ILE A 187 15.94 -14.01 0.23
CA ILE A 187 16.62 -12.72 0.00
C ILE A 187 17.00 -12.57 -1.48
N VAL A 188 17.55 -13.62 -2.09
CA VAL A 188 17.95 -13.60 -3.52
C VAL A 188 16.74 -13.32 -4.43
N HIS A 189 15.59 -13.97 -4.15
CA HIS A 189 14.34 -13.73 -4.90
C HIS A 189 13.75 -12.32 -4.66
N LEU A 190 14.08 -11.69 -3.55
CA LEU A 190 13.59 -10.35 -3.20
C LEU A 190 14.40 -9.22 -3.86
N ILE A 191 15.64 -9.46 -4.29
CA ILE A 191 16.54 -8.40 -4.80
C ILE A 191 15.94 -7.61 -5.96
N LEU A 192 15.51 -8.29 -7.02
CA LEU A 192 14.97 -7.61 -8.21
C LEU A 192 13.61 -6.93 -7.95
N PRO A 193 12.62 -7.61 -7.33
CA PRO A 193 11.39 -6.96 -6.92
C PRO A 193 11.63 -5.71 -6.06
N MET A 194 12.53 -5.80 -5.09
CA MET A 194 12.90 -4.69 -4.21
C MET A 194 13.55 -3.54 -4.97
N ALA A 195 14.45 -3.84 -5.92
CA ALA A 195 15.10 -2.83 -6.75
C ALA A 195 14.08 -2.01 -7.56
N VAL A 196 13.04 -2.67 -8.09
CA VAL A 196 11.95 -1.99 -8.82
C VAL A 196 11.12 -1.12 -7.89
N VAL A 197 10.68 -1.65 -6.74
CA VAL A 197 9.91 -0.85 -5.74
C VAL A 197 10.70 0.39 -5.32
N LEU A 198 12.00 0.24 -5.05
CA LEU A 198 12.85 1.37 -4.70
C LEU A 198 12.99 2.36 -5.84
N ALA A 199 13.21 1.89 -7.07
CA ALA A 199 13.35 2.76 -8.24
C ALA A 199 12.07 3.57 -8.52
N GLY A 200 10.89 2.98 -8.32
CA GLY A 200 9.61 3.65 -8.54
C GLY A 200 9.27 4.71 -7.48
N HIS A 201 9.68 4.50 -6.23
CA HIS A 201 9.19 5.33 -5.12
C HIS A 201 10.26 6.24 -4.50
N LEU A 202 11.52 5.80 -4.42
CA LEU A 202 12.61 6.48 -3.71
C LEU A 202 12.80 7.93 -4.15
N TRP A 203 12.80 8.18 -5.45
CA TRP A 203 13.13 9.48 -6.02
C TRP A 203 12.09 10.55 -5.71
N TYR A 204 10.81 10.18 -5.77
CA TYR A 204 9.70 11.07 -5.41
C TYR A 204 9.82 11.53 -3.96
N TYR A 205 10.03 10.60 -3.03
CA TYR A 205 10.14 10.93 -1.61
C TYR A 205 11.44 11.65 -1.29
N ALA A 206 12.55 11.33 -1.97
CA ALA A 206 13.81 12.05 -1.84
C ALA A 206 13.67 13.53 -2.25
N TYR A 207 12.94 13.78 -3.33
CA TYR A 207 12.64 15.14 -3.76
C TYR A 207 11.79 15.91 -2.74
N MET A 208 10.78 15.27 -2.16
CA MET A 208 9.94 15.87 -1.11
C MET A 208 10.77 16.22 0.14
N VAL A 209 11.63 15.31 0.58
CA VAL A 209 12.55 15.55 1.71
C VAL A 209 13.52 16.70 1.40
N ARG A 210 14.11 16.70 0.19
CA ARG A 210 14.98 17.79 -0.28
C ARG A 210 14.26 19.14 -0.20
N SER A 211 13.06 19.22 -0.75
CA SER A 211 12.27 20.46 -0.79
C SER A 211 12.03 21.01 0.62
N ARG A 212 11.60 20.14 1.54
CA ARG A 212 11.36 20.52 2.93
C ARG A 212 12.63 20.96 3.65
N LEU A 213 13.75 20.25 3.46
CA LEU A 213 15.02 20.67 4.05
C LEU A 213 15.51 22.01 3.51
N LEU A 214 15.29 22.30 2.22
CA LEU A 214 15.69 23.59 1.63
C LEU A 214 14.78 24.75 2.11
N GLU A 215 13.51 24.52 2.38
CA GLU A 215 12.63 25.49 3.03
C GLU A 215 13.20 25.88 4.43
N GLU A 216 13.59 24.87 5.22
CA GLU A 216 14.20 25.08 6.53
C GLU A 216 15.56 25.81 6.43
N VAL A 217 16.41 25.42 5.47
CA VAL A 217 17.73 26.05 5.26
C VAL A 217 17.62 27.53 4.91
N ARG A 218 16.51 27.96 4.31
CA ARG A 218 16.24 29.35 3.91
C ARG A 218 15.49 30.16 4.97
N SER A 219 15.18 29.58 6.12
CA SER A 219 14.47 30.25 7.21
C SER A 219 15.34 31.26 7.96
N ASP A 220 14.70 32.26 8.58
CA ASP A 220 15.38 33.34 9.30
C ASP A 220 16.26 32.86 10.46
N TYR A 221 15.86 31.80 11.16
CA TYR A 221 16.66 31.25 12.26
C TYR A 221 18.00 30.64 11.77
N VAL A 222 18.02 30.12 10.53
CA VAL A 222 19.25 29.60 9.91
C VAL A 222 20.16 30.75 9.48
N LEU A 223 19.60 31.84 8.95
CA LEU A 223 20.36 33.06 8.64
C LEU A 223 20.99 33.65 9.90
N MET A 224 20.23 33.74 10.99
CA MET A 224 20.75 34.16 12.29
C MET A 224 21.88 33.24 12.79
N GLY A 225 21.65 31.91 12.69
CA GLY A 225 22.66 30.93 13.08
C GLY A 225 23.97 31.04 12.29
N ARG A 226 23.89 31.38 10.97
CA ARG A 226 25.09 31.68 10.16
C ARG A 226 25.79 32.96 10.62
N ALA A 227 25.01 34.00 10.89
CA ALA A 227 25.55 35.29 11.41
C ALA A 227 26.27 35.13 12.74
N THR A 228 25.83 34.19 13.58
CA THR A 228 26.50 33.87 14.87
C THR A 228 27.65 32.86 14.75
N GLY A 229 28.01 32.46 13.49
CA GLY A 229 29.19 31.62 13.23
C GLY A 229 28.93 30.10 13.35
N LEU A 230 27.67 29.64 13.38
CA LEU A 230 27.38 28.21 13.38
C LEU A 230 27.76 27.56 12.05
N SER A 231 28.45 26.41 12.13
CA SER A 231 28.83 25.67 10.93
C SER A 231 27.60 25.09 10.18
N ARG A 232 27.70 24.99 8.84
CA ARG A 232 26.66 24.40 7.98
C ARG A 232 26.21 23.02 8.46
N ARG A 233 27.15 22.18 8.91
CA ARG A 233 26.86 20.85 9.45
C ARG A 233 25.95 20.92 10.68
N ARG A 234 26.26 21.83 11.63
CA ARG A 234 25.47 21.99 12.84
C ARG A 234 24.08 22.52 12.54
N LEU A 235 23.97 23.50 11.64
CA LEU A 235 22.68 24.05 11.21
C LEU A 235 21.83 22.99 10.54
N LEU A 236 22.35 22.26 9.57
CA LEU A 236 21.59 21.27 8.82
C LEU A 236 21.16 20.08 9.69
N LEU A 237 22.10 19.46 10.42
CA LEU A 237 21.82 18.23 11.16
C LEU A 237 21.13 18.45 12.51
N ARG A 238 21.38 19.60 13.18
CA ARG A 238 20.90 19.84 14.54
C ARG A 238 19.71 20.79 14.63
N HIS A 239 19.45 21.54 13.56
CA HIS A 239 18.33 22.49 13.50
C HIS A 239 17.37 22.19 12.34
N CYS A 240 17.82 22.20 11.08
CA CYS A 240 16.93 22.00 9.94
C CYS A 240 16.33 20.58 9.90
N LEU A 241 17.15 19.54 10.04
CA LEU A 241 16.69 18.16 10.00
C LEU A 241 15.64 17.86 11.08
N PRO A 242 15.84 18.14 12.38
CA PRO A 242 14.81 17.90 13.40
C PRO A 242 13.51 18.66 13.14
N ASN A 243 13.57 19.89 12.61
CA ASN A 243 12.38 20.68 12.28
C ASN A 243 11.63 20.14 11.06
N SER A 244 12.32 19.47 10.13
CA SER A 244 11.69 18.81 8.97
C SER A 244 11.14 17.43 9.26
N LEU A 245 11.61 16.73 10.32
CA LEU A 245 11.16 15.38 10.67
C LEU A 245 9.64 15.24 10.87
N PRO A 246 8.94 16.19 11.50
CA PRO A 246 7.49 16.10 11.62
C PRO A 246 6.77 15.96 10.28
N ALA A 247 7.11 16.82 9.32
CA ALA A 247 6.54 16.75 7.98
C ALA A 247 6.93 15.46 7.26
N TYR A 248 8.15 14.97 7.48
CA TYR A 248 8.63 13.71 6.95
C TYR A 248 7.85 12.50 7.49
N PHE A 249 7.62 12.40 8.80
CA PHE A 249 6.80 11.33 9.38
C PHE A 249 5.35 11.39 8.91
N SER A 250 4.83 12.59 8.70
CA SER A 250 3.51 12.79 8.10
C SER A 250 3.44 12.23 6.68
N LEU A 251 4.45 12.53 5.87
CA LEU A 251 4.59 12.03 4.52
C LEU A 251 4.68 10.50 4.52
N MET A 252 5.48 9.89 5.40
CA MET A 252 5.58 8.44 5.56
C MET A 252 4.21 7.82 5.83
N ALA A 253 3.48 8.35 6.81
CA ALA A 253 2.21 7.77 7.22
C ALA A 253 1.14 7.82 6.11
N ILE A 254 1.09 8.90 5.33
CA ILE A 254 0.17 9.02 4.18
C ILE A 254 0.60 8.09 3.03
N SER A 255 1.88 7.77 2.93
CA SER A 255 2.43 7.01 1.81
C SER A 255 2.34 5.49 1.98
N VAL A 256 2.01 4.97 3.17
CA VAL A 256 1.87 3.53 3.42
C VAL A 256 0.96 2.85 2.39
N PRO A 257 -0.28 3.34 2.13
CA PRO A 257 -1.16 2.73 1.14
C PRO A 257 -0.59 2.79 -0.28
N HIS A 258 0.10 3.87 -0.61
CA HIS A 258 0.67 4.07 -1.94
C HIS A 258 1.82 3.09 -2.23
N VAL A 259 2.73 2.91 -1.28
CA VAL A 259 3.86 1.97 -1.42
C VAL A 259 3.37 0.52 -1.42
N LEU A 260 2.45 0.17 -0.50
CA LEU A 260 1.89 -1.18 -0.46
C LEU A 260 1.00 -1.48 -1.68
N GLY A 261 0.25 -0.49 -2.18
CA GLY A 261 -0.55 -0.63 -3.39
C GLY A 261 0.29 -0.73 -4.65
N GLY A 262 1.46 -0.07 -4.71
CA GLY A 262 2.38 -0.13 -5.85
C GLY A 262 3.05 -1.49 -6.04
N THR A 263 3.13 -2.32 -5.00
CA THR A 263 3.78 -3.64 -5.13
C THR A 263 3.04 -4.61 -6.05
N TYR A 264 1.75 -4.39 -6.37
CA TYR A 264 0.97 -5.35 -7.17
C TYR A 264 1.55 -5.57 -8.57
N ILE A 265 2.05 -4.53 -9.23
CA ILE A 265 2.69 -4.64 -10.55
C ILE A 265 3.94 -5.50 -10.46
N VAL A 266 4.77 -5.22 -9.47
CA VAL A 266 6.01 -5.94 -9.20
C VAL A 266 5.73 -7.40 -8.85
N GLU A 267 4.78 -7.65 -7.93
CA GLU A 267 4.35 -9.00 -7.56
C GLU A 267 3.86 -9.79 -8.79
N THR A 268 3.10 -9.14 -9.68
CA THR A 268 2.56 -9.78 -10.89
C THR A 268 3.67 -10.13 -11.89
N VAL A 269 4.56 -9.18 -12.19
CA VAL A 269 5.63 -9.39 -13.18
C VAL A 269 6.65 -10.43 -12.72
N PHE A 270 7.05 -10.39 -11.45
CA PHE A 270 7.98 -11.38 -10.87
C PHE A 270 7.28 -12.65 -10.41
N SER A 271 5.96 -12.81 -10.65
CA SER A 271 5.16 -13.92 -10.10
C SER A 271 5.43 -14.13 -8.60
N TYR A 272 5.66 -13.04 -7.89
CA TYR A 272 5.89 -13.03 -6.45
C TYR A 272 4.55 -13.24 -5.73
N PRO A 273 4.38 -14.29 -4.91
CA PRO A 273 3.08 -14.71 -4.42
C PRO A 273 2.57 -13.82 -3.28
N GLY A 274 2.17 -12.60 -3.60
CA GLY A 274 1.63 -11.61 -2.68
C GLY A 274 0.13 -11.35 -2.87
N LEU A 275 -0.41 -10.40 -2.06
CA LEU A 275 -1.83 -10.01 -2.08
C LEU A 275 -2.19 -9.18 -3.31
N GLY A 276 -1.24 -8.39 -3.84
CA GLY A 276 -1.46 -7.62 -5.06
C GLY A 276 -1.62 -8.52 -6.27
N ALA A 277 -0.71 -9.48 -6.46
CA ALA A 277 -0.83 -10.50 -7.50
C ALA A 277 -2.11 -11.32 -7.33
N LEU A 278 -2.46 -11.67 -6.08
CA LEU A 278 -3.69 -12.38 -5.76
C LEU A 278 -4.94 -11.59 -6.15
N SER A 279 -4.96 -10.27 -5.93
CA SER A 279 -6.07 -9.40 -6.33
C SER A 279 -6.23 -9.36 -7.85
N PHE A 280 -5.13 -9.24 -8.59
CA PHE A 280 -5.14 -9.27 -10.05
C PHE A 280 -5.65 -10.61 -10.59
N GLU A 281 -5.16 -11.72 -10.04
CA GLU A 281 -5.63 -13.06 -10.41
C GLU A 281 -7.12 -13.24 -10.11
N SER A 282 -7.58 -12.80 -8.94
CA SER A 282 -8.99 -12.90 -8.55
C SER A 282 -9.91 -12.13 -9.52
N ALA A 283 -9.48 -10.94 -9.93
CA ALA A 283 -10.20 -10.15 -10.93
C ALA A 283 -10.22 -10.87 -12.30
N ARG A 284 -9.07 -11.40 -12.73
CA ARG A 284 -8.94 -12.10 -14.02
C ARG A 284 -9.78 -13.37 -14.11
N TYR A 285 -9.89 -14.10 -13.02
CA TYR A 285 -10.65 -15.37 -12.97
C TYR A 285 -12.07 -15.20 -12.42
N ALA A 286 -12.54 -13.95 -12.24
CA ALA A 286 -13.86 -13.63 -11.70
C ALA A 286 -14.15 -14.31 -10.34
N ASP A 287 -13.10 -14.47 -9.51
CA ASP A 287 -13.21 -14.96 -8.12
C ASP A 287 -13.68 -13.81 -7.23
N TYR A 288 -14.97 -13.49 -7.32
CA TYR A 288 -15.54 -12.32 -6.65
C TYR A 288 -15.50 -12.43 -5.13
N ASN A 289 -15.60 -13.63 -4.56
CA ASN A 289 -15.52 -13.80 -3.10
C ASN A 289 -14.14 -13.37 -2.60
N LEU A 290 -13.07 -13.84 -3.24
CA LEU A 290 -11.69 -13.50 -2.88
C LEU A 290 -11.38 -12.02 -3.19
N LEU A 291 -11.77 -11.54 -4.37
CA LEU A 291 -11.53 -10.16 -4.78
C LEU A 291 -12.21 -9.16 -3.85
N MET A 292 -13.45 -9.40 -3.45
CA MET A 292 -14.22 -8.55 -2.55
C MET A 292 -13.52 -8.40 -1.19
N VAL A 293 -13.09 -9.50 -0.60
CA VAL A 293 -12.40 -9.47 0.71
C VAL A 293 -11.05 -8.77 0.59
N LEU A 294 -10.28 -9.00 -0.48
CA LEU A 294 -9.02 -8.29 -0.73
C LEU A 294 -9.24 -6.77 -0.88
N CYS A 295 -10.28 -6.34 -1.61
CA CYS A 295 -10.62 -4.92 -1.74
C CYS A 295 -11.01 -4.30 -0.39
N ILE A 296 -11.79 -5.01 0.44
CA ILE A 296 -12.19 -4.53 1.77
C ILE A 296 -10.96 -4.43 2.69
N LEU A 297 -10.09 -5.44 2.71
CA LEU A 297 -8.89 -5.45 3.55
C LEU A 297 -7.91 -4.34 3.15
N THR A 298 -7.65 -4.18 1.85
CA THR A 298 -6.76 -3.11 1.36
C THR A 298 -7.34 -1.73 1.63
N GLY A 299 -8.63 -1.54 1.39
CA GLY A 299 -9.31 -0.28 1.68
C GLY A 299 -9.37 0.03 3.18
N ALA A 300 -9.62 -0.97 4.04
CA ALA A 300 -9.56 -0.80 5.50
C ALA A 300 -8.15 -0.41 5.97
N LEU A 301 -7.11 -1.02 5.39
CA LEU A 301 -5.71 -0.65 5.66
C LEU A 301 -5.43 0.80 5.26
N VAL A 302 -5.90 1.23 4.08
CA VAL A 302 -5.75 2.62 3.60
C VAL A 302 -6.42 3.60 4.57
N ILE A 303 -7.67 3.33 4.98
CA ILE A 303 -8.41 4.17 5.92
C ILE A 303 -7.66 4.24 7.27
N LEU A 304 -7.22 3.10 7.79
CA LEU A 304 -6.48 3.03 9.07
C LEU A 304 -5.18 3.84 9.01
N CYS A 305 -4.37 3.64 7.97
CA CYS A 305 -3.12 4.37 7.79
C CYS A 305 -3.35 5.88 7.65
N SER A 306 -4.39 6.29 6.91
CA SER A 306 -4.76 7.70 6.77
C SER A 306 -5.19 8.32 8.11
N MET A 307 -5.93 7.58 8.94
CA MET A 307 -6.33 8.04 10.27
C MET A 307 -5.15 8.15 11.24
N ILE A 308 -4.20 7.20 11.17
CA ILE A 308 -2.95 7.25 11.94
C ILE A 308 -2.12 8.48 11.51
N ALA A 309 -1.97 8.68 10.21
CA ALA A 309 -1.28 9.83 9.64
C ALA A 309 -1.85 11.16 10.14
N GLN A 310 -3.17 11.32 10.07
CA GLN A 310 -3.85 12.50 10.59
C GLN A 310 -3.64 12.67 12.10
N GLY A 311 -3.65 11.57 12.86
CA GLY A 311 -3.38 11.60 14.30
C GLY A 311 -1.96 12.05 14.64
N ILE A 312 -0.97 11.61 13.86
CA ILE A 312 0.42 12.03 13.97
C ILE A 312 0.54 13.52 13.64
N ASN A 313 -0.03 13.97 12.51
CA ASN A 313 0.00 15.37 12.08
C ASN A 313 -0.61 16.32 13.11
N GLN A 314 -1.76 15.98 13.67
CA GLN A 314 -2.42 16.77 14.72
C GLN A 314 -1.59 16.90 16.01
N ARG A 315 -0.72 15.93 16.32
CA ARG A 315 0.18 16.02 17.47
C ARG A 315 1.42 16.87 17.20
N ILE A 316 1.90 16.82 15.97
CA ILE A 316 3.14 17.46 15.53
C ILE A 316 2.91 18.93 15.18
N ASP A 317 1.79 19.24 14.48
CA ASP A 317 1.43 20.61 14.09
C ASP A 317 0.14 21.07 14.78
N PRO A 318 0.26 21.83 15.90
CA PRO A 318 -0.89 22.35 16.63
C PRO A 318 -1.75 23.32 15.82
N ARG A 319 -1.23 23.96 14.75
CA ARG A 319 -1.96 24.92 13.91
C ARG A 319 -3.06 24.23 13.09
N GLN A 320 -2.87 22.96 12.70
CA GLN A 320 -3.89 22.17 12.01
C GLN A 320 -5.08 21.81 12.93
N ARG A 321 -4.92 21.89 14.25
CA ARG A 321 -6.04 21.72 15.20
C ARG A 321 -7.00 22.90 15.19
N ALA A 322 -6.48 24.11 15.01
CA ALA A 322 -7.31 25.32 14.99
C ALA A 322 -8.21 25.41 13.77
N SER A 323 -7.71 25.07 12.59
CA SER A 323 -8.48 25.13 11.34
C SER A 323 -9.62 24.10 11.26
N GLN A 324 -9.46 22.92 11.90
CA GLN A 324 -10.54 21.92 11.96
C GLN A 324 -11.60 22.23 13.02
N GLY A 325 -11.25 22.96 14.07
CA GLY A 325 -12.21 23.44 15.08
C GLY A 325 -13.18 24.49 14.51
N GLU A 326 -12.74 25.28 13.55
CA GLU A 326 -13.61 26.27 12.85
C GLU A 326 -14.58 25.62 11.86
N VAL A 327 -14.19 24.54 11.19
CA VAL A 327 -15.06 23.81 10.25
C VAL A 327 -16.16 23.00 10.98
N THR A 328 -15.95 22.65 12.24
CA THR A 328 -16.96 21.90 13.04
C THR A 328 -17.91 22.82 13.81
N ALA A 329 -17.66 24.14 13.77
CA ALA A 329 -18.48 25.18 14.44
C ALA A 329 -19.40 25.92 13.45
N LEU A 330 -19.38 25.60 12.16
CA LEU A 330 -20.32 26.00 11.10
C LEU A 330 -21.28 24.84 10.79
#